data_2f2ebef9178ef68e18cb1c2f116e5722
#
_entry.id   2f2ebef9178ef68e18cb1c2f116e5722
#
_cell.length_a   1.000
_cell.length_b   1.000
_cell.length_c   1.000
_cell.angle_alpha   90.00
_cell.angle_beta   90.00
_cell.angle_gamma   90.00
#
_symmetry.space_group_name_H-M   'P 1'
#
loop_
_entity.id
_entity.type
_entity.pdbx_description
1 polymer ?
#
loop_
_entity_poly.entity_id
_entity_poly.type
_entity_poly.pdbx_seq_one_letter_code
_entity_poly.pdbx_strand_id
1 'polypeptide(L)'
;IVARMRHENNHSEEYIQNLVNIRSDGVAVTICGEDGELLRYWNRGQKLKENYRIVQSTEMEDDDGRLHITKPYVESLFEGYYPWVVTVYQKIQKEDGTSIQVNIDIRFSDIANYVDDVGIGQHGYAYIADKKGNLIYHPQQQLIYSGLKEEKGMDLKEGTHIQEQAIYTVKNLENCDWKIVGVCYVDEMITEKVSSAV
;
A
#
# COMPACT_ATOMS: atom_id res chain seq x y z
N ILE A 1 -3.20 4.76 15.91
CA ILE A 1 -1.95 5.51 16.11
C ILE A 1 -2.28 7.01 16.20
N VAL A 2 -2.82 7.61 15.16
CA VAL A 2 -3.11 9.05 15.05
C VAL A 2 -3.95 9.60 16.21
N ALA A 3 -5.04 8.91 16.60
CA ALA A 3 -5.90 9.34 17.71
C ALA A 3 -5.17 9.38 19.07
N ARG A 4 -4.15 8.55 19.26
CA ARG A 4 -3.34 8.54 20.49
C ARG A 4 -2.20 9.55 20.49
N MET A 5 -1.73 9.96 19.31
CA MET A 5 -0.66 10.96 19.18
C MET A 5 -1.14 12.39 19.46
N ARG A 6 -2.45 12.63 19.46
CA ARG A 6 -3.03 13.93 19.85
C ARG A 6 -2.89 14.21 21.35
N HIS A 7 -2.69 13.16 22.16
CA HIS A 7 -2.47 13.27 23.61
C HIS A 7 -1.07 12.73 23.92
N GLU A 8 -0.12 13.62 24.17
CA GLU A 8 1.25 13.29 24.58
C GLU A 8 1.27 12.56 25.92
N ASN A 9 1.35 11.23 25.91
CA ASN A 9 1.57 10.41 27.09
C ASN A 9 2.63 9.35 26.79
N ASN A 10 3.52 9.05 27.74
CA ASN A 10 4.57 8.01 27.67
C ASN A 10 4.03 6.64 27.22
N HIS A 11 2.76 6.32 27.49
CA HIS A 11 2.10 5.10 27.02
C HIS A 11 1.89 5.03 25.49
N SER A 12 1.95 6.17 24.78
CA SER A 12 1.79 6.21 23.33
C SER A 12 3.04 5.68 22.62
N GLU A 13 4.22 5.98 23.13
CA GLU A 13 5.51 5.53 22.53
C GLU A 13 5.69 4.02 22.65
N GLU A 14 5.46 3.48 23.85
CA GLU A 14 5.51 2.03 24.08
C GLU A 14 4.50 1.28 23.20
N TYR A 15 3.29 1.81 23.05
CA TYR A 15 2.27 1.22 22.20
C TYR A 15 2.71 1.19 20.73
N ILE A 16 3.30 2.28 20.22
CA ILE A 16 3.77 2.35 18.82
C ILE A 16 4.94 1.39 18.61
N GLN A 17 5.92 1.36 19.54
CA GLN A 17 7.02 0.43 19.46
C GLN A 17 6.55 -1.04 19.48
N ASN A 18 5.56 -1.36 20.30
CA ASN A 18 4.95 -2.69 20.33
C ASN A 18 4.25 -3.03 19.02
N LEU A 19 3.53 -2.09 18.41
CA LEU A 19 2.92 -2.30 17.09
C LEU A 19 3.97 -2.60 16.02
N VAL A 20 5.05 -1.82 15.97
CA VAL A 20 6.16 -2.04 15.02
C VAL A 20 6.82 -3.41 15.24
N ASN A 21 6.96 -3.83 16.49
CA ASN A 21 7.57 -5.12 16.83
C ASN A 21 6.70 -6.33 16.47
N ILE A 22 5.38 -6.20 16.65
CA ILE A 22 4.41 -7.30 16.43
C ILE A 22 4.11 -7.49 14.94
N ARG A 23 3.97 -6.41 14.18
CA ARG A 23 3.61 -6.49 12.78
C ARG A 23 4.80 -6.87 11.90
N SER A 24 4.74 -8.03 11.26
CA SER A 24 5.81 -8.51 10.35
C SER A 24 6.00 -7.62 9.13
N ASP A 25 4.93 -7.01 8.64
CA ASP A 25 4.88 -6.14 7.46
C ASP A 25 5.34 -4.69 7.73
N GLY A 26 5.36 -4.24 9.00
CA GLY A 26 5.81 -2.90 9.38
C GLY A 26 7.32 -2.75 9.29
N VAL A 27 7.80 -1.69 8.66
CA VAL A 27 9.22 -1.30 8.58
C VAL A 27 9.54 -0.25 9.62
N ALA A 28 8.80 0.85 9.61
CA ALA A 28 8.98 1.97 10.53
C ALA A 28 7.69 2.76 10.73
N VAL A 29 7.66 3.50 11.82
CA VAL A 29 6.73 4.62 12.03
C VAL A 29 7.59 5.85 12.24
N THR A 30 7.28 6.94 11.54
CA THR A 30 8.00 8.21 11.66
C THR A 30 7.04 9.36 11.87
N ILE A 31 7.48 10.37 12.61
CA ILE A 31 6.77 11.65 12.75
C ILE A 31 7.71 12.74 12.24
N CYS A 32 7.19 13.53 11.31
CA CYS A 32 7.90 14.65 10.71
C CYS A 32 7.21 15.98 11.03
N GLY A 33 8.01 17.03 11.15
CA GLY A 33 7.55 18.40 11.19
C GLY A 33 7.16 18.94 9.80
N GLU A 34 6.74 20.19 9.75
CA GLU A 34 6.29 20.87 8.52
C GLU A 34 7.38 20.93 7.43
N ASP A 35 8.65 21.07 7.83
CA ASP A 35 9.79 21.12 6.92
C ASP A 35 10.32 19.74 6.51
N GLY A 36 9.61 18.65 6.84
CA GLY A 36 10.05 17.29 6.60
C GLY A 36 11.18 16.84 7.54
N GLU A 37 11.46 17.59 8.60
CA GLU A 37 12.41 17.17 9.63
C GLU A 37 11.86 15.97 10.40
N LEU A 38 12.72 14.98 10.67
CA LEU A 38 12.34 13.81 11.46
C LEU A 38 12.32 14.17 12.95
N LEU A 39 11.13 14.19 13.55
CA LEU A 39 10.94 14.50 14.98
C LEU A 39 11.07 13.25 15.85
N ARG A 40 10.45 12.14 15.43
CA ARG A 40 10.46 10.85 16.15
C ARG A 40 10.40 9.68 15.18
N TYR A 41 10.92 8.52 15.59
CA TYR A 41 10.82 7.29 14.82
C TYR A 41 10.79 6.04 15.71
N TRP A 42 10.17 5.00 15.20
CA TRP A 42 10.13 3.65 15.78
C TRP A 42 10.39 2.64 14.68
N ASN A 43 11.30 1.74 14.91
CA ASN A 43 11.66 0.66 14.00
C ASN A 43 12.08 -0.59 14.77
N ARG A 44 12.57 -1.63 14.08
CA ARG A 44 13.02 -2.88 14.67
C ARG A 44 14.53 -2.92 14.97
N GLY A 45 15.13 -1.79 15.28
CA GLY A 45 16.55 -1.70 15.63
C GLY A 45 17.49 -1.42 14.47
N GLN A 46 16.96 -1.06 13.28
CA GLN A 46 17.78 -0.56 12.18
C GLN A 46 18.36 0.81 12.57
N LYS A 47 19.62 1.03 12.23
CA LYS A 47 20.29 2.30 12.49
C LYS A 47 19.85 3.35 11.47
N LEU A 48 19.48 4.52 11.96
CA LEU A 48 19.13 5.67 11.14
C LEU A 48 20.39 6.28 10.51
N LYS A 49 20.26 6.75 9.26
CA LYS A 49 21.32 7.56 8.64
C LYS A 49 21.46 8.91 9.33
N GLU A 50 22.67 9.41 9.47
CA GLU A 50 22.93 10.76 9.91
C GLU A 50 22.39 11.79 8.88
N ASN A 51 21.81 12.89 9.35
CA ASN A 51 21.27 13.98 8.54
C ASN A 51 20.16 13.59 7.55
N TYR A 52 19.38 12.57 7.88
CA TYR A 52 18.23 12.20 7.05
C TYR A 52 17.11 13.24 7.15
N ARG A 53 16.59 13.64 6.00
CA ARG A 53 15.33 14.37 5.89
C ARG A 53 14.36 13.50 5.10
N ILE A 54 13.14 13.36 5.58
CA ILE A 54 12.09 12.74 4.79
C ILE A 54 11.83 13.68 3.62
N VAL A 55 12.19 13.22 2.43
CA VAL A 55 11.80 13.91 1.22
C VAL A 55 10.29 13.80 1.15
N GLN A 56 9.61 14.89 1.50
CA GLN A 56 8.19 15.01 1.19
C GLN A 56 8.08 14.83 -0.32
N SER A 57 7.42 13.75 -0.76
CA SER A 57 7.13 13.66 -2.18
C SER A 57 6.30 14.88 -2.54
N THR A 58 6.66 15.54 -3.62
CA THR A 58 5.94 16.70 -4.18
C THR A 58 4.47 16.38 -4.55
N GLU A 59 4.07 15.13 -4.41
CA GLU A 59 2.69 14.64 -4.59
C GLU A 59 1.84 14.76 -3.29
N MET A 60 2.40 15.28 -2.18
CA MET A 60 1.71 15.46 -0.90
C MET A 60 0.97 16.79 -0.80
N GLU A 61 0.25 17.20 -1.86
CA GLU A 61 -0.36 18.54 -1.93
C GLU A 61 -1.66 18.71 -1.14
N ASP A 62 -2.30 17.66 -0.65
CA ASP A 62 -3.59 17.79 0.04
C ASP A 62 -3.48 17.70 1.55
N ASP A 63 -3.60 18.86 2.21
CA ASP A 63 -3.75 18.98 3.67
C ASP A 63 -5.24 18.82 4.07
N ASP A 64 -5.86 17.75 3.62
CA ASP A 64 -7.27 17.47 3.90
C ASP A 64 -7.48 16.65 5.19
N GLY A 65 -6.40 16.36 5.92
CA GLY A 65 -6.41 15.56 7.16
C GLY A 65 -6.82 14.10 6.94
N ARG A 66 -6.89 13.64 5.69
CA ARG A 66 -7.20 12.26 5.34
C ARG A 66 -5.95 11.38 5.38
N LEU A 67 -6.20 10.09 5.29
CA LEU A 67 -5.15 9.08 5.19
C LEU A 67 -4.80 8.90 3.71
N HIS A 68 -3.52 8.93 3.39
CA HIS A 68 -2.98 8.77 2.05
C HIS A 68 -2.02 7.59 1.98
N ILE A 69 -1.82 7.04 0.78
CA ILE A 69 -0.86 5.96 0.51
C ILE A 69 0.00 6.35 -0.69
N THR A 70 1.32 6.22 -0.53
CA THR A 70 2.28 6.49 -1.61
C THR A 70 2.30 5.35 -2.64
N LYS A 71 2.87 5.61 -3.82
CA LYS A 71 3.33 4.53 -4.70
C LYS A 71 4.49 3.78 -4.04
N PRO A 72 4.76 2.51 -4.44
CA PRO A 72 5.92 1.79 -3.93
C PRO A 72 7.23 2.50 -4.26
N TYR A 73 8.12 2.59 -3.28
CA TYR A 73 9.46 3.17 -3.44
C TYR A 73 10.48 2.46 -2.54
N VAL A 74 11.76 2.71 -2.79
CA VAL A 74 12.84 2.18 -1.96
C VAL A 74 13.06 3.13 -0.78
N GLU A 75 12.78 2.65 0.44
CA GLU A 75 13.07 3.43 1.65
C GLU A 75 14.59 3.50 1.89
N SER A 76 15.08 4.70 2.09
CA SER A 76 16.51 4.97 2.27
C SER A 76 16.88 5.57 3.63
N LEU A 77 15.94 5.53 4.59
CA LEU A 77 16.06 6.08 5.94
C LEU A 77 17.18 5.41 6.76
N PHE A 78 17.42 4.11 6.51
CA PHE A 78 18.28 3.28 7.33
C PHE A 78 19.66 3.04 6.70
N GLU A 79 20.69 2.82 7.55
CA GLU A 79 22.02 2.40 7.10
C GLU A 79 21.99 0.92 6.66
N GLY A 80 22.39 0.65 5.40
CA GLY A 80 22.54 -0.71 4.90
C GLY A 80 21.23 -1.51 4.74
N TYR A 81 20.05 -0.86 4.89
CA TYR A 81 18.75 -1.50 4.73
C TYR A 81 17.85 -0.64 3.83
N TYR A 82 17.47 -1.18 2.70
CA TYR A 82 16.76 -0.48 1.62
C TYR A 82 15.52 -1.26 1.19
N PRO A 83 14.50 -1.38 2.05
CA PRO A 83 13.29 -2.13 1.69
C PRO A 83 12.44 -1.38 0.67
N TRP A 84 11.75 -2.12 -0.19
CA TRP A 84 10.62 -1.59 -0.93
C TRP A 84 9.44 -1.44 0.00
N VAL A 85 8.87 -0.23 0.06
CA VAL A 85 7.76 0.11 0.94
C VAL A 85 6.67 0.89 0.20
N VAL A 86 5.49 0.89 0.78
CA VAL A 86 4.48 1.93 0.62
C VAL A 86 4.34 2.63 1.96
N THR A 87 4.15 3.94 1.94
CA THR A 87 3.94 4.72 3.15
C THR A 87 2.49 5.13 3.25
N VAL A 88 1.85 4.72 4.33
CA VAL A 88 0.56 5.26 4.75
C VAL A 88 0.83 6.49 5.61
N TYR A 89 0.32 7.65 5.21
CA TYR A 89 0.58 8.88 5.94
C TYR A 89 -0.67 9.71 6.16
N GLN A 90 -0.61 10.56 7.20
CA GLN A 90 -1.64 11.53 7.52
C GLN A 90 -1.01 12.77 8.14
N LYS A 91 -1.43 13.96 7.70
CA LYS A 91 -1.11 15.23 8.35
C LYS A 91 -2.08 15.48 9.50
N ILE A 92 -1.57 15.98 10.61
CA ILE A 92 -2.31 16.28 11.83
C ILE A 92 -1.99 17.71 12.24
N GLN A 93 -3.01 18.54 12.34
CA GLN A 93 -2.86 19.86 12.93
C GLN A 93 -2.96 19.75 14.46
N LYS A 94 -1.98 20.32 15.16
CA LYS A 94 -1.95 20.40 16.62
C LYS A 94 -2.76 21.61 17.12
N GLU A 95 -3.05 21.61 18.41
CA GLU A 95 -3.78 22.70 19.07
C GLU A 95 -3.00 24.05 19.04
N ASP A 96 -1.67 24.00 18.98
CA ASP A 96 -0.79 25.16 18.87
C ASP A 96 -0.69 25.74 17.46
N GLY A 97 -1.42 25.16 16.49
CA GLY A 97 -1.43 25.57 15.08
C GLY A 97 -0.30 24.99 14.24
N THR A 98 0.65 24.23 14.80
CA THR A 98 1.68 23.51 14.04
C THR A 98 1.13 22.23 13.44
N SER A 99 1.69 21.80 12.31
CA SER A 99 1.32 20.54 11.68
C SER A 99 2.44 19.51 11.83
N ILE A 100 2.05 18.26 12.01
CA ILE A 100 2.95 17.11 11.93
C ILE A 100 2.43 16.10 10.92
N GLN A 101 3.33 15.33 10.33
CA GLN A 101 2.97 14.22 9.49
C GLN A 101 3.39 12.90 10.16
N VAL A 102 2.45 11.98 10.28
CA VAL A 102 2.69 10.62 10.75
C VAL A 102 2.78 9.72 9.54
N ASN A 103 3.87 8.97 9.41
CA ASN A 103 4.11 8.01 8.34
C ASN A 103 4.25 6.61 8.91
N ILE A 104 3.71 5.63 8.22
CA ILE A 104 3.81 4.21 8.53
C ILE A 104 4.31 3.51 7.27
N ASP A 105 5.54 3.03 7.30
CA ASP A 105 6.13 2.30 6.19
C ASP A 105 5.78 0.82 6.29
N ILE A 106 5.14 0.32 5.26
CA ILE A 106 4.72 -1.08 5.13
C ILE A 106 5.53 -1.70 4.00
N ARG A 107 6.08 -2.88 4.24
CA ARG A 107 6.86 -3.62 3.25
C ARG A 107 5.99 -4.01 2.07
N PHE A 108 6.41 -3.60 0.88
CA PHE A 108 5.62 -3.83 -0.35
C PHE A 108 5.52 -5.31 -0.71
N SER A 109 6.56 -6.12 -0.40
CA SER A 109 6.50 -7.57 -0.62
C SER A 109 5.38 -8.26 0.16
N ASP A 110 5.02 -7.76 1.34
CA ASP A 110 3.93 -8.35 2.12
C ASP A 110 2.56 -8.03 1.49
N ILE A 111 2.41 -6.84 0.91
CA ILE A 111 1.23 -6.48 0.12
C ILE A 111 1.14 -7.38 -1.12
N ALA A 112 2.25 -7.57 -1.82
CA ALA A 112 2.33 -8.46 -2.98
C ALA A 112 1.92 -9.90 -2.61
N ASN A 113 2.43 -10.43 -1.52
CA ASN A 113 2.08 -11.77 -1.04
C ASN A 113 0.57 -11.90 -0.73
N TYR A 114 -0.03 -10.87 -0.10
CA TYR A 114 -1.49 -10.89 0.14
C TYR A 114 -2.29 -10.93 -1.17
N VAL A 115 -1.83 -10.25 -2.21
CA VAL A 115 -2.49 -10.25 -3.52
C VAL A 115 -2.28 -11.58 -4.24
N ASP A 116 -1.09 -12.17 -4.14
CA ASP A 116 -0.77 -13.47 -4.74
C ASP A 116 -1.55 -14.62 -4.09
N ASP A 117 -1.82 -14.52 -2.79
CA ASP A 117 -2.60 -15.51 -2.03
C ASP A 117 -4.11 -15.46 -2.34
N VAL A 118 -4.57 -14.46 -3.10
CA VAL A 118 -5.98 -14.40 -3.54
C VAL A 118 -6.22 -15.43 -4.64
N GLY A 119 -6.73 -16.59 -4.25
CA GLY A 119 -7.14 -17.64 -5.19
C GLY A 119 -8.46 -17.26 -5.88
N ILE A 120 -8.44 -17.14 -7.20
CA ILE A 120 -9.63 -16.89 -8.02
C ILE A 120 -9.72 -18.01 -9.09
N GLY A 121 -10.50 -19.05 -8.83
CA GLY A 121 -10.53 -20.24 -9.69
C GLY A 121 -9.17 -20.96 -9.76
N GLN A 122 -8.89 -21.62 -10.87
CA GLN A 122 -7.62 -22.37 -11.05
C GLN A 122 -6.50 -21.50 -11.62
N HIS A 123 -6.82 -20.54 -12.49
CA HIS A 123 -5.87 -19.71 -13.23
C HIS A 123 -6.11 -18.20 -13.04
N GLY A 124 -7.18 -17.84 -12.33
CA GLY A 124 -7.49 -16.45 -12.02
C GLY A 124 -6.48 -15.85 -11.03
N TYR A 125 -6.40 -14.54 -11.01
CA TYR A 125 -5.47 -13.79 -10.19
C TYR A 125 -6.03 -12.42 -9.81
N ALA A 126 -5.39 -11.76 -8.87
CA ALA A 126 -5.65 -10.36 -8.56
C ALA A 126 -4.43 -9.50 -8.88
N TYR A 127 -4.64 -8.22 -9.14
CA TYR A 127 -3.58 -7.24 -9.28
C TYR A 127 -4.02 -5.87 -8.75
N ILE A 128 -3.07 -4.97 -8.55
CA ILE A 128 -3.31 -3.59 -8.10
C ILE A 128 -2.91 -2.62 -9.19
N ALA A 129 -3.80 -1.68 -9.51
CA ALA A 129 -3.53 -0.54 -10.39
C ALA A 129 -3.93 0.76 -9.69
N ASP A 130 -3.41 1.91 -10.14
CA ASP A 130 -3.94 3.20 -9.75
C ASP A 130 -5.23 3.52 -10.54
N LYS A 131 -5.96 4.56 -10.11
CA LYS A 131 -7.21 4.98 -10.78
C LYS A 131 -6.99 5.51 -12.20
N LYS A 132 -5.73 5.84 -12.55
CA LYS A 132 -5.31 6.25 -13.89
C LYS A 132 -4.98 5.06 -14.81
N GLY A 133 -5.01 3.83 -14.30
CA GLY A 133 -4.69 2.61 -15.04
C GLY A 133 -3.21 2.23 -15.05
N ASN A 134 -2.37 2.87 -14.22
CA ASN A 134 -0.99 2.45 -14.10
C ASN A 134 -0.88 1.25 -13.16
N LEU A 135 -0.06 0.30 -13.54
CA LEU A 135 0.20 -0.91 -12.76
C LEU A 135 0.99 -0.57 -11.50
N ILE A 136 0.47 -0.99 -10.33
CA ILE A 136 1.15 -0.93 -9.03
C ILE A 136 1.77 -2.28 -8.70
N TYR A 137 0.98 -3.35 -8.83
CA TYR A 137 1.43 -4.72 -8.63
C TYR A 137 0.65 -5.70 -9.51
N HIS A 138 1.37 -6.68 -10.08
CA HIS A 138 0.78 -7.79 -10.83
C HIS A 138 1.63 -9.05 -10.64
N PRO A 139 1.04 -10.25 -10.40
CA PRO A 139 1.80 -11.50 -10.25
C PRO A 139 2.72 -11.80 -11.42
N GLN A 140 2.36 -11.35 -12.61
CA GLN A 140 3.12 -11.54 -13.85
C GLN A 140 3.65 -10.23 -14.43
N GLN A 141 3.97 -9.25 -13.59
CA GLN A 141 4.39 -7.92 -14.05
C GLN A 141 5.62 -7.94 -14.98
N GLN A 142 6.53 -8.90 -14.83
CA GLN A 142 7.68 -9.02 -15.72
C GLN A 142 7.27 -9.34 -17.15
N LEU A 143 6.23 -10.16 -17.35
CA LEU A 143 5.69 -10.47 -18.67
C LEU A 143 5.02 -9.25 -19.31
N ILE A 144 4.37 -8.41 -18.49
CA ILE A 144 3.73 -7.17 -18.97
C ILE A 144 4.80 -6.16 -19.38
N TYR A 145 5.82 -5.93 -18.54
CA TYR A 145 6.90 -4.98 -18.83
C TYR A 145 7.77 -5.39 -20.02
N SER A 146 7.91 -6.70 -20.26
CA SER A 146 8.62 -7.22 -21.46
C SER A 146 7.76 -7.23 -22.74
N GLY A 147 6.49 -6.84 -22.64
CA GLY A 147 5.55 -6.86 -23.76
C GLY A 147 5.08 -8.25 -24.19
N LEU A 148 5.38 -9.29 -23.40
CA LEU A 148 4.94 -10.66 -23.67
C LEU A 148 3.50 -10.92 -23.23
N LYS A 149 2.94 -10.07 -22.36
CA LYS A 149 1.55 -10.10 -21.92
C LYS A 149 0.99 -8.68 -21.91
N GLU A 150 -0.25 -8.54 -22.35
CA GLU A 150 -1.05 -7.32 -22.22
C GLU A 150 -2.15 -7.54 -21.18
N GLU A 151 -2.29 -6.62 -20.22
CA GLU A 151 -3.36 -6.65 -19.25
C GLU A 151 -4.48 -5.68 -19.65
N LYS A 152 -5.65 -6.22 -19.99
CA LYS A 152 -6.77 -5.44 -20.57
C LYS A 152 -7.66 -4.75 -19.53
N GLY A 153 -7.61 -5.16 -18.29
CA GLY A 153 -8.50 -4.68 -17.22
C GLY A 153 -8.10 -3.38 -16.53
N MET A 154 -6.95 -2.79 -16.88
CA MET A 154 -6.37 -1.67 -16.12
C MET A 154 -7.21 -0.38 -16.17
N ASP A 155 -7.94 -0.15 -17.26
CA ASP A 155 -8.78 1.06 -17.44
C ASP A 155 -10.22 0.91 -16.95
N LEU A 156 -10.59 -0.27 -16.46
CA LEU A 156 -11.96 -0.54 -16.04
C LEU A 156 -12.32 0.24 -14.78
N LYS A 157 -13.56 0.71 -14.73
CA LYS A 157 -14.16 1.37 -13.56
C LYS A 157 -14.60 0.33 -12.53
N GLU A 158 -14.91 0.78 -11.33
CA GLU A 158 -15.46 -0.07 -10.27
C GLU A 158 -16.70 -0.83 -10.74
N GLY A 159 -16.75 -2.13 -10.44
CA GLY A 159 -17.82 -3.03 -10.84
C GLY A 159 -17.30 -4.32 -11.46
N THR A 160 -18.23 -5.08 -12.05
CA THR A 160 -17.93 -6.34 -12.74
C THR A 160 -18.07 -6.16 -14.25
N HIS A 161 -17.06 -6.58 -15.00
CA HIS A 161 -16.97 -6.44 -16.44
C HIS A 161 -16.64 -7.79 -17.07
N ILE A 162 -17.32 -8.11 -18.17
CA ILE A 162 -17.04 -9.31 -18.97
C ILE A 162 -16.39 -8.83 -20.27
N GLN A 163 -15.16 -9.28 -20.51
CA GLN A 163 -14.43 -9.00 -21.75
C GLN A 163 -13.86 -10.31 -22.30
N GLU A 164 -14.21 -10.64 -23.52
CA GLU A 164 -13.80 -11.89 -24.17
C GLU A 164 -14.12 -13.13 -23.30
N GLN A 165 -13.11 -13.81 -22.79
CA GLN A 165 -13.23 -15.03 -21.96
C GLN A 165 -12.90 -14.78 -20.48
N ALA A 166 -12.80 -13.52 -20.06
CA ALA A 166 -12.48 -13.16 -18.69
C ALA A 166 -13.54 -12.25 -18.06
N ILE A 167 -13.69 -12.43 -16.76
CA ILE A 167 -14.51 -11.59 -15.89
C ILE A 167 -13.55 -10.79 -15.00
N TYR A 168 -13.68 -9.48 -15.06
CA TYR A 168 -12.93 -8.53 -14.26
C TYR A 168 -13.83 -7.96 -13.17
N THR A 169 -13.44 -8.10 -11.92
CA THR A 169 -14.09 -7.45 -10.78
C THR A 169 -13.19 -6.37 -10.23
N VAL A 170 -13.60 -5.12 -10.34
CA VAL A 170 -12.82 -3.95 -9.94
C VAL A 170 -13.41 -3.36 -8.67
N LYS A 171 -12.57 -3.16 -7.66
CA LYS A 171 -12.89 -2.49 -6.40
C LYS A 171 -11.91 -1.36 -6.14
N ASN A 172 -12.43 -0.12 -6.01
CA ASN A 172 -11.61 0.99 -5.55
C ASN A 172 -11.29 0.81 -4.07
N LEU A 173 -10.04 1.09 -3.70
CA LEU A 173 -9.66 1.14 -2.29
C LEU A 173 -10.03 2.52 -1.73
N GLU A 174 -10.55 2.51 -0.50
CA GLU A 174 -10.87 3.73 0.21
C GLU A 174 -9.59 4.46 0.65
N ASN A 175 -9.64 5.78 0.67
CA ASN A 175 -8.55 6.65 1.15
C ASN A 175 -7.23 6.55 0.37
N CYS A 176 -7.24 6.00 -0.84
CA CYS A 176 -6.08 6.00 -1.72
C CYS A 176 -6.48 5.99 -3.20
N ASP A 177 -5.49 6.19 -4.06
CA ASP A 177 -5.67 6.23 -5.52
C ASP A 177 -5.56 4.85 -6.18
N TRP A 178 -5.72 3.79 -5.39
CA TRP A 178 -5.58 2.42 -5.87
C TRP A 178 -6.91 1.73 -6.08
N LYS A 179 -6.90 0.75 -6.97
CA LYS A 179 -7.96 -0.23 -7.17
C LYS A 179 -7.36 -1.63 -7.19
N ILE A 180 -8.10 -2.60 -6.67
CA ILE A 180 -7.80 -4.01 -6.83
C ILE A 180 -8.68 -4.58 -7.93
N VAL A 181 -8.10 -5.39 -8.80
CA VAL A 181 -8.79 -6.04 -9.91
C VAL A 181 -8.61 -7.55 -9.78
N GLY A 182 -9.72 -8.26 -9.63
CA GLY A 182 -9.78 -9.72 -9.71
C GLY A 182 -10.11 -10.17 -11.12
N VAL A 183 -9.38 -11.13 -11.64
CA VAL A 183 -9.58 -11.74 -12.97
C VAL A 183 -9.95 -13.19 -12.84
N CYS A 184 -11.07 -13.60 -13.43
CA CYS A 184 -11.51 -14.98 -13.50
C CYS A 184 -11.81 -15.36 -14.95
N TYR A 185 -11.51 -16.61 -15.34
CA TYR A 185 -11.79 -17.10 -16.69
C TYR A 185 -13.14 -17.81 -16.74
N VAL A 186 -13.93 -17.50 -17.81
CA VAL A 186 -15.31 -17.99 -17.96
C VAL A 186 -15.37 -19.52 -18.06
N ASP A 187 -14.42 -20.14 -18.72
CA ASP A 187 -14.34 -21.59 -18.90
C ASP A 187 -14.23 -22.34 -17.57
N GLU A 188 -13.57 -21.76 -16.58
CA GLU A 188 -13.43 -22.35 -15.25
C GLU A 188 -14.73 -22.32 -14.46
N MET A 189 -15.52 -21.25 -14.57
CA MET A 189 -16.81 -21.13 -13.90
C MET A 189 -17.82 -22.15 -14.40
N ILE A 190 -17.75 -22.53 -15.68
CA ILE A 190 -18.63 -23.55 -16.27
C ILE A 190 -18.27 -24.93 -15.73
N THR A 191 -16.97 -25.22 -15.60
CA THR A 191 -16.47 -26.52 -15.13
C THR A 191 -16.83 -26.76 -13.66
N GLU A 192 -16.74 -25.76 -12.79
CA GLU A 192 -17.12 -25.86 -11.38
C GLU A 192 -18.62 -26.14 -11.19
N LYS A 193 -19.48 -25.49 -12.00
CA LYS A 193 -20.95 -25.74 -11.96
C LYS A 193 -21.32 -27.15 -12.39
N VAL A 194 -20.61 -27.74 -13.34
CA VAL A 194 -20.85 -29.12 -13.80
C VAL A 194 -20.36 -30.13 -12.74
N SER A 195 -19.22 -29.87 -12.11
CA SER A 195 -18.67 -30.73 -11.05
C SER A 195 -19.49 -30.72 -9.75
N SER A 196 -20.20 -29.62 -9.45
CA SER A 196 -21.06 -29.53 -8.27
C SER A 196 -22.48 -30.06 -8.48
N ALA A 197 -22.84 -30.46 -9.71
CA ALA A 197 -24.15 -30.99 -10.08
C ALA A 197 -24.18 -32.55 -10.23
N VAL A 198 -23.07 -33.23 -9.94
CA VAL A 198 -22.91 -34.68 -9.89
C VAL A 198 -22.70 -35.14 -8.44
#